data_d2e7cc977c818a8cba14aca45e5202a8
#
_entry.id   d2e7cc977c818a8cba14aca45e5202a8
#
_cell.length_a   1.000
_cell.length_b   1.000
_cell.length_c   1.000
_cell.angle_alpha   90.00
_cell.angle_beta   90.00
_cell.angle_gamma   90.00
#
_symmetry.space_group_name_H-M   'P 1'
#
loop_
_entity.id
_entity.type
_entity.pdbx_description
1 polymer ?
#
loop_
_entity_poly.entity_id
_entity_poly.type
_entity_poly.pdbx_seq_one_letter_code
_entity_poly.pdbx_strand_id
1 'polypeptide(L)'
;MTRIVAVHGALPPHRHAQRDITDMVARTCLPPGADRRVLDRIHANAGVRTRHTVLPLEEYDKLDGLGAANDVYVDAAVRLGAEAVHGALSKAGLTPADVDVLMFTTVTGIAVPSVDARLVGRLGLRPDVKRLPVFGLGCVAGAAGVARLHDHLTGTEGQVAVLLSVELCSLTFQRDDASPANLVATALFGDGAAAVVLVGDGHPTPATGPEVVGTRSRLYPGTGHVMGWDIRSSGFTVVLDPAVPDVVRRHLAEDVQGFLEPHGLKPKDIARWVCHPGGPKVLDAVTDVMALPEGALDITRRSLAEVGNLSSSSVLHVLRDTLEQRRPEPGTPGLLMAMGPGFCSELVLLRW
;
A
#
# COMPACT_ATOMS: atom_id res chain seq x y z
N MET A 1 -21.48 11.65 -6.67
CA MET A 1 -20.86 10.28 -6.68
C MET A 1 -19.37 10.40 -6.95
N THR A 2 -18.53 9.56 -6.37
CA THR A 2 -17.09 9.51 -6.64
C THR A 2 -16.75 8.24 -7.39
N ARG A 3 -15.94 8.34 -8.47
CA ARG A 3 -15.51 7.17 -9.26
C ARG A 3 -14.00 7.07 -9.33
N ILE A 4 -13.50 5.85 -9.22
CA ILE A 4 -12.12 5.51 -9.53
C ILE A 4 -12.04 5.29 -11.04
N VAL A 5 -11.37 6.20 -11.77
CA VAL A 5 -11.32 6.13 -13.25
C VAL A 5 -10.05 5.46 -13.75
N ALA A 6 -8.96 5.52 -13.02
CA ALA A 6 -7.72 4.84 -13.38
C ALA A 6 -6.87 4.50 -12.17
N VAL A 7 -6.10 3.42 -12.29
CA VAL A 7 -5.04 3.03 -11.35
C VAL A 7 -3.79 2.65 -12.14
N HIS A 8 -2.62 3.14 -11.70
CA HIS A 8 -1.33 2.76 -12.27
C HIS A 8 -0.31 2.50 -11.16
N GLY A 9 0.40 1.39 -11.29
CA GLY A 9 1.50 1.03 -10.38
C GLY A 9 2.84 1.18 -11.09
N ALA A 10 3.84 1.72 -10.41
CA ALA A 10 5.22 1.81 -10.84
C ALA A 10 6.12 1.01 -9.89
N LEU A 11 7.08 0.28 -10.45
CA LEU A 11 8.02 -0.54 -9.69
C LEU A 11 9.45 -0.10 -10.00
N PRO A 12 10.35 -0.07 -9.01
CA PRO A 12 11.76 0.20 -9.24
C PRO A 12 12.41 -0.82 -10.20
N PRO A 13 13.53 -0.47 -10.85
CA PRO A 13 14.10 -1.30 -11.92
C PRO A 13 14.77 -2.59 -11.42
N HIS A 14 15.23 -2.65 -10.18
CA HIS A 14 16.00 -3.79 -9.67
C HIS A 14 15.07 -4.89 -9.15
N ARG A 15 14.84 -5.92 -9.96
CA ARG A 15 14.04 -7.09 -9.58
C ARG A 15 14.94 -8.22 -9.09
N HIS A 16 14.67 -8.72 -7.89
CA HIS A 16 15.46 -9.77 -7.25
C HIS A 16 14.59 -10.98 -6.90
N ALA A 17 15.16 -12.17 -7.01
CA ALA A 17 14.55 -13.36 -6.44
C ALA A 17 14.64 -13.34 -4.92
N GLN A 18 13.68 -13.97 -4.23
CA GLN A 18 13.64 -14.01 -2.77
C GLN A 18 14.95 -14.55 -2.16
N ARG A 19 15.56 -15.56 -2.80
CA ARG A 19 16.85 -16.12 -2.35
C ARG A 19 17.98 -15.10 -2.33
N ASP A 20 18.05 -14.22 -3.34
CA ASP A 20 19.13 -13.23 -3.47
C ASP A 20 19.02 -12.20 -2.32
N ILE A 21 17.80 -11.83 -1.97
CA ILE A 21 17.51 -10.99 -0.79
C ILE A 21 17.84 -11.74 0.52
N THR A 22 17.49 -13.03 0.61
CA THR A 22 17.82 -13.85 1.78
C THR A 22 19.33 -13.90 2.01
N ASP A 23 20.11 -14.04 0.94
CA ASP A 23 21.57 -14.07 1.00
C ASP A 23 22.15 -12.70 1.39
N MET A 24 21.57 -11.60 0.89
CA MET A 24 21.94 -10.25 1.32
C MET A 24 21.64 -10.06 2.81
N VAL A 25 20.43 -10.37 3.26
CA VAL A 25 20.03 -10.25 4.68
C VAL A 25 20.89 -11.12 5.60
N ALA A 26 21.27 -12.33 5.16
CA ALA A 26 22.17 -13.17 5.93
C ALA A 26 23.54 -12.50 6.16
N ARG A 27 24.06 -11.80 5.16
CA ARG A 27 25.35 -11.09 5.27
C ARG A 27 25.27 -9.81 6.11
N THR A 28 24.12 -9.09 6.03
CA THR A 28 24.00 -7.75 6.60
C THR A 28 23.34 -7.70 7.98
N CYS A 29 22.49 -8.68 8.31
CA CYS A 29 21.70 -8.67 9.54
C CYS A 29 22.15 -9.73 10.55
N LEU A 30 22.75 -10.85 10.10
CA LEU A 30 23.17 -11.90 11.02
C LEU A 30 24.61 -11.69 11.49
N PRO A 31 24.92 -12.01 12.78
CA PRO A 31 26.31 -12.07 13.25
C PRO A 31 27.15 -13.06 12.44
N PRO A 32 28.45 -12.80 12.28
CA PRO A 32 29.35 -13.74 11.61
C PRO A 32 29.28 -15.15 12.22
N GLY A 33 29.08 -16.17 11.36
CA GLY A 33 28.98 -17.56 11.80
C GLY A 33 27.62 -17.95 12.41
N ALA A 34 26.63 -17.08 12.43
CA ALA A 34 25.30 -17.40 12.94
C ALA A 34 24.59 -18.45 12.07
N ASP A 35 23.76 -19.28 12.70
CA ASP A 35 22.92 -20.24 12.04
C ASP A 35 21.80 -19.53 11.28
N ARG A 36 21.80 -19.63 9.96
CA ARG A 36 20.81 -18.98 9.10
C ARG A 36 19.50 -19.74 8.94
N ARG A 37 19.34 -20.94 9.50
CA ARG A 37 18.14 -21.78 9.31
C ARG A 37 16.84 -21.08 9.68
N VAL A 38 16.86 -20.19 10.69
CA VAL A 38 15.67 -19.41 11.10
C VAL A 38 15.32 -18.39 10.02
N LEU A 39 16.30 -17.64 9.52
CA LEU A 39 16.14 -16.69 8.42
C LEU A 39 15.59 -17.39 7.17
N ASP A 40 16.25 -18.50 6.75
CA ASP A 40 15.83 -19.25 5.56
C ASP A 40 14.38 -19.72 5.67
N ARG A 41 13.96 -20.21 6.85
CA ARG A 41 12.58 -20.65 7.10
C ARG A 41 11.60 -19.47 7.07
N ILE A 42 11.94 -18.32 7.65
CA ILE A 42 11.07 -17.12 7.62
C ILE A 42 10.88 -16.66 6.17
N HIS A 43 11.95 -16.55 5.40
CA HIS A 43 11.90 -16.10 4.01
C HIS A 43 11.19 -17.10 3.09
N ALA A 44 11.38 -18.41 3.28
CA ALA A 44 10.66 -19.44 2.53
C ALA A 44 9.16 -19.43 2.77
N ASN A 45 8.72 -19.07 4.00
CA ASN A 45 7.31 -19.04 4.39
C ASN A 45 6.64 -17.67 4.17
N ALA A 46 7.36 -16.67 3.66
CA ALA A 46 6.83 -15.32 3.43
C ALA A 46 5.83 -15.24 2.26
N GLY A 47 5.76 -16.29 1.42
CA GLY A 47 4.90 -16.30 0.23
C GLY A 47 5.38 -15.37 -0.89
N VAL A 48 6.57 -14.81 -0.78
CA VAL A 48 7.19 -13.88 -1.74
C VAL A 48 8.19 -14.64 -2.60
N ARG A 49 8.10 -14.48 -3.92
CA ARG A 49 9.02 -15.09 -4.89
C ARG A 49 10.04 -14.10 -5.43
N THR A 50 9.59 -12.90 -5.70
CA THR A 50 10.42 -11.80 -6.22
C THR A 50 10.02 -10.49 -5.58
N ARG A 51 10.95 -9.53 -5.57
CA ARG A 51 10.70 -8.15 -5.15
C ARG A 51 11.48 -7.17 -5.99
N HIS A 52 10.98 -5.95 -6.02
CA HIS A 52 11.67 -4.82 -6.58
C HIS A 52 12.30 -3.98 -5.47
N THR A 53 13.51 -3.46 -5.73
CA THR A 53 14.22 -2.55 -4.85
C THR A 53 14.72 -1.32 -5.61
N VAL A 54 14.80 -0.21 -4.91
CA VAL A 54 15.22 1.08 -5.50
C VAL A 54 16.69 1.12 -5.85
N LEU A 55 17.52 0.35 -5.15
CA LEU A 55 18.95 0.18 -5.39
C LEU A 55 19.28 -1.28 -5.74
N PRO A 56 20.39 -1.55 -6.44
CA PRO A 56 20.99 -2.89 -6.47
C PRO A 56 21.36 -3.35 -5.06
N LEU A 57 21.33 -4.67 -4.80
CA LEU A 57 21.53 -5.20 -3.44
C LEU A 57 22.89 -4.84 -2.82
N GLU A 58 23.91 -4.70 -3.63
CA GLU A 58 25.27 -4.32 -3.20
C GLU A 58 25.40 -2.85 -2.78
N GLU A 59 24.46 -2.00 -3.13
CA GLU A 59 24.46 -0.58 -2.76
C GLU A 59 23.92 -0.34 -1.35
N TYR A 60 23.13 -1.28 -0.80
CA TYR A 60 22.57 -1.13 0.55
C TYR A 60 23.64 -1.11 1.64
N ASP A 61 24.77 -1.78 1.43
CA ASP A 61 25.89 -1.78 2.37
C ASP A 61 26.56 -0.39 2.53
N LYS A 62 26.34 0.51 1.55
CA LYS A 62 26.88 1.88 1.53
C LYS A 62 25.98 2.91 2.24
N LEU A 63 24.75 2.56 2.55
CA LEU A 63 23.82 3.45 3.25
C LEU A 63 24.22 3.56 4.73
N ASP A 64 24.59 4.76 5.15
CA ASP A 64 24.96 5.03 6.54
C ASP A 64 23.88 5.85 7.25
N GLY A 65 22.99 5.14 7.94
CA GLY A 65 21.93 5.71 8.76
C GLY A 65 20.77 6.34 7.99
N LEU A 66 19.90 7.00 8.75
CA LEU A 66 18.65 7.60 8.26
C LEU A 66 18.89 8.62 7.14
N GLY A 67 19.89 9.48 7.27
CA GLY A 67 20.13 10.57 6.31
C GLY A 67 20.41 10.04 4.91
N ALA A 68 21.39 9.13 4.75
CA ALA A 68 21.76 8.56 3.46
C ALA A 68 20.60 7.78 2.81
N ALA A 69 19.89 6.98 3.60
CA ALA A 69 18.73 6.25 3.12
C ALA A 69 17.60 7.20 2.67
N ASN A 70 17.36 8.28 3.43
CA ASN A 70 16.32 9.25 3.11
C ASN A 70 16.66 10.14 1.90
N ASP A 71 17.93 10.43 1.64
CA ASP A 71 18.34 11.13 0.40
C ASP A 71 18.01 10.29 -0.83
N VAL A 72 18.32 9.00 -0.80
CA VAL A 72 17.92 8.03 -1.85
C VAL A 72 16.39 7.97 -1.98
N TYR A 73 15.68 7.92 -0.83
CA TYR A 73 14.22 7.91 -0.81
C TYR A 73 13.65 9.12 -1.56
N VAL A 74 14.07 10.32 -1.24
CA VAL A 74 13.52 11.55 -1.83
C VAL A 74 13.65 11.55 -3.35
N ASP A 75 14.85 11.22 -3.88
CA ASP A 75 15.10 11.20 -5.31
C ASP A 75 14.29 10.10 -6.02
N ALA A 76 14.26 8.91 -5.46
CA ALA A 76 13.54 7.79 -6.04
C ALA A 76 12.02 7.97 -5.95
N ALA A 77 11.51 8.51 -4.83
CA ALA A 77 10.09 8.77 -4.63
C ALA A 77 9.56 9.80 -5.63
N VAL A 78 10.33 10.84 -5.96
CA VAL A 78 9.96 11.81 -6.99
C VAL A 78 9.93 11.17 -8.37
N ARG A 79 10.88 10.27 -8.71
CA ARG A 79 10.89 9.59 -10.01
C ARG A 79 9.72 8.62 -10.16
N LEU A 80 9.58 7.69 -9.21
CA LEU A 80 8.50 6.68 -9.24
C LEU A 80 7.11 7.30 -9.08
N GLY A 81 7.00 8.34 -8.24
CA GLY A 81 5.76 9.07 -8.07
C GLY A 81 5.32 9.78 -9.36
N ALA A 82 6.27 10.39 -10.08
CA ALA A 82 5.99 11.00 -11.38
C ALA A 82 5.52 9.96 -12.41
N GLU A 83 6.16 8.81 -12.47
CA GLU A 83 5.78 7.70 -13.34
C GLU A 83 4.37 7.19 -13.01
N ALA A 84 4.08 6.96 -11.73
CA ALA A 84 2.78 6.46 -11.28
C ALA A 84 1.65 7.46 -11.62
N VAL A 85 1.83 8.75 -11.32
CA VAL A 85 0.82 9.79 -11.59
C VAL A 85 0.62 9.96 -13.10
N HIS A 86 1.70 10.07 -13.87
CA HIS A 86 1.61 10.21 -15.32
C HIS A 86 0.88 9.01 -15.95
N GLY A 87 1.24 7.78 -15.54
CA GLY A 87 0.59 6.56 -16.04
C GLY A 87 -0.90 6.49 -15.69
N ALA A 88 -1.28 6.91 -14.47
CA ALA A 88 -2.68 6.94 -14.06
C ALA A 88 -3.50 8.00 -14.81
N LEU A 89 -2.97 9.22 -14.96
CA LEU A 89 -3.62 10.29 -15.74
C LEU A 89 -3.77 9.89 -17.20
N SER A 90 -2.72 9.33 -17.83
CA SER A 90 -2.78 8.84 -19.21
C SER A 90 -3.86 7.79 -19.41
N LYS A 91 -4.00 6.82 -18.48
CA LYS A 91 -5.09 5.82 -18.51
C LYS A 91 -6.48 6.44 -18.35
N ALA A 92 -6.59 7.53 -17.60
CA ALA A 92 -7.83 8.26 -17.40
C ALA A 92 -8.19 9.18 -18.60
N GLY A 93 -7.27 9.38 -19.54
CA GLY A 93 -7.42 10.38 -20.60
C GLY A 93 -7.36 11.82 -20.09
N LEU A 94 -6.68 12.04 -18.96
CA LEU A 94 -6.52 13.32 -18.29
C LEU A 94 -5.06 13.80 -18.39
N THR A 95 -4.88 15.11 -18.16
CA THR A 95 -3.59 15.79 -18.14
C THR A 95 -3.27 16.26 -16.72
N PRO A 96 -2.01 16.60 -16.41
CA PRO A 96 -1.68 17.20 -15.12
C PRO A 96 -2.45 18.52 -14.83
N ALA A 97 -2.85 19.26 -15.86
CA ALA A 97 -3.62 20.49 -15.70
C ALA A 97 -5.06 20.26 -15.19
N ASP A 98 -5.58 19.06 -15.30
CA ASP A 98 -6.93 18.70 -14.84
C ASP A 98 -6.98 18.37 -13.34
N VAL A 99 -5.82 18.19 -12.68
CA VAL A 99 -5.75 17.75 -11.27
C VAL A 99 -6.03 18.91 -10.32
N ASP A 100 -7.07 18.77 -9.50
CA ASP A 100 -7.44 19.75 -8.46
C ASP A 100 -6.82 19.44 -7.10
N VAL A 101 -6.66 18.14 -6.79
CA VAL A 101 -6.11 17.67 -5.51
C VAL A 101 -5.09 16.54 -5.74
N LEU A 102 -3.92 16.69 -5.14
CA LEU A 102 -2.91 15.64 -5.04
C LEU A 102 -2.74 15.25 -3.56
N MET A 103 -3.19 14.05 -3.20
CA MET A 103 -2.89 13.44 -1.92
C MET A 103 -1.67 12.52 -2.07
N PHE A 104 -0.65 12.76 -1.25
CA PHE A 104 0.56 11.95 -1.22
C PHE A 104 0.68 11.21 0.11
N THR A 105 0.94 9.91 0.06
CA THR A 105 1.15 9.11 1.27
C THR A 105 2.41 8.26 1.21
N THR A 106 3.07 8.16 2.36
CA THR A 106 4.26 7.34 2.59
C THR A 106 4.48 7.11 4.09
N VAL A 107 5.26 6.07 4.43
CA VAL A 107 5.82 5.84 5.77
C VAL A 107 7.29 5.41 5.73
N THR A 108 7.91 5.44 4.55
CA THR A 108 9.28 4.91 4.35
C THR A 108 10.33 5.99 4.11
N GLY A 109 9.94 7.27 4.19
CA GLY A 109 10.84 8.41 4.12
C GLY A 109 10.11 9.72 4.38
N ILE A 110 10.87 10.78 4.62
CA ILE A 110 10.36 12.11 4.97
C ILE A 110 11.06 13.19 4.15
N ALA A 111 10.33 14.25 3.81
CA ALA A 111 10.89 15.40 3.12
C ALA A 111 10.12 16.67 3.45
N VAL A 112 10.83 17.80 3.57
CA VAL A 112 10.28 19.16 3.63
C VAL A 112 11.10 20.04 2.70
N PRO A 113 10.50 20.55 1.57
CA PRO A 113 9.15 20.29 1.06
C PRO A 113 8.91 18.81 0.73
N SER A 114 7.66 18.37 0.93
CA SER A 114 7.23 16.98 0.68
C SER A 114 7.32 16.59 -0.80
N VAL A 115 7.28 15.28 -1.07
CA VAL A 115 7.43 14.73 -2.44
C VAL A 115 6.37 15.31 -3.39
N ASP A 116 5.13 15.45 -2.96
CA ASP A 116 4.04 16.07 -3.75
C ASP A 116 4.39 17.49 -4.19
N ALA A 117 5.02 18.31 -3.32
CA ALA A 117 5.47 19.66 -3.68
C ALA A 117 6.51 19.65 -4.80
N ARG A 118 7.44 18.68 -4.76
CA ARG A 118 8.47 18.49 -5.79
C ARG A 118 7.88 17.99 -7.10
N LEU A 119 6.75 17.29 -7.04
CA LEU A 119 6.04 16.77 -8.21
C LEU A 119 5.24 17.84 -8.96
N VAL A 120 4.79 18.93 -8.31
CA VAL A 120 4.02 19.99 -8.98
C VAL A 120 4.73 20.50 -10.23
N GLY A 121 5.98 20.97 -10.09
CA GLY A 121 6.74 21.47 -11.23
C GLY A 121 7.20 20.37 -12.20
N ARG A 122 7.54 19.18 -11.68
CA ARG A 122 8.03 18.05 -12.49
C ARG A 122 6.95 17.48 -13.42
N LEU A 123 5.70 17.44 -12.96
CA LEU A 123 4.55 16.92 -13.72
C LEU A 123 3.84 18.01 -14.53
N GLY A 124 4.08 19.28 -14.24
CA GLY A 124 3.33 20.38 -14.83
C GLY A 124 1.90 20.50 -14.27
N LEU A 125 1.72 20.15 -12.98
CA LEU A 125 0.46 20.39 -12.27
C LEU A 125 0.22 21.91 -12.16
N ARG A 126 -1.04 22.30 -12.05
CA ARG A 126 -1.40 23.70 -11.83
C ARG A 126 -0.81 24.21 -10.50
N PRO A 127 -0.40 25.49 -10.41
CA PRO A 127 0.18 26.04 -9.19
C PRO A 127 -0.83 26.16 -8.04
N ASP A 128 -2.12 26.11 -8.32
CA ASP A 128 -3.23 26.14 -7.35
C ASP A 128 -3.73 24.73 -6.94
N VAL A 129 -3.07 23.66 -7.40
CA VAL A 129 -3.39 22.28 -6.98
C VAL A 129 -3.33 22.17 -5.45
N LYS A 130 -4.40 21.66 -4.84
CA LYS A 130 -4.42 21.38 -3.41
C LYS A 130 -3.56 20.17 -3.10
N ARG A 131 -2.68 20.28 -2.11
CA ARG A 131 -1.78 19.20 -1.71
C ARG A 131 -2.11 18.68 -0.32
N LEU A 132 -2.15 17.36 -0.17
CA LEU A 132 -2.42 16.65 1.08
C LEU A 132 -1.31 15.63 1.35
N PRO A 133 -0.13 16.06 1.85
CA PRO A 133 0.90 15.11 2.26
C PRO A 133 0.50 14.44 3.57
N VAL A 134 0.48 13.11 3.58
CA VAL A 134 0.09 12.29 4.73
C VAL A 134 1.21 11.33 5.09
N PHE A 135 1.63 11.37 6.34
CA PHE A 135 2.60 10.44 6.92
C PHE A 135 2.01 9.76 8.15
N GLY A 136 2.36 8.47 8.38
CA GLY A 136 2.03 7.78 9.62
C GLY A 136 0.83 6.82 9.56
N LEU A 137 0.07 6.78 8.45
CA LEU A 137 -1.02 5.80 8.29
C LEU A 137 -0.52 4.38 7.95
N GLY A 138 0.71 4.24 7.43
CA GLY A 138 1.27 2.95 7.05
C GLY A 138 0.45 2.19 6.01
N CYS A 139 0.35 0.88 6.17
CA CYS A 139 -0.28 -0.02 5.21
C CYS A 139 -1.75 0.31 4.87
N VAL A 140 -2.48 1.02 5.76
CA VAL A 140 -3.87 1.40 5.49
C VAL A 140 -3.99 2.59 4.55
N ALA A 141 -2.91 3.35 4.32
CA ALA A 141 -2.98 4.64 3.66
C ALA A 141 -3.46 4.56 2.20
N GLY A 142 -3.29 3.43 1.52
CA GLY A 142 -3.87 3.23 0.20
C GLY A 142 -5.41 3.22 0.21
N ALA A 143 -6.02 2.49 1.14
CA ALA A 143 -7.47 2.48 1.32
C ALA A 143 -7.97 3.79 1.95
N ALA A 144 -7.28 4.28 2.99
CA ALA A 144 -7.59 5.56 3.63
C ALA A 144 -7.55 6.73 2.65
N GLY A 145 -6.58 6.76 1.75
CA GLY A 145 -6.45 7.80 0.73
C GLY A 145 -7.64 7.83 -0.22
N VAL A 146 -8.09 6.67 -0.70
CA VAL A 146 -9.32 6.56 -1.50
C VAL A 146 -10.52 7.08 -0.70
N ALA A 147 -10.63 6.70 0.58
CA ALA A 147 -11.72 7.14 1.45
C ALA A 147 -11.72 8.67 1.64
N ARG A 148 -10.57 9.28 1.98
CA ARG A 148 -10.46 10.73 2.22
C ARG A 148 -10.68 11.55 0.96
N LEU A 149 -10.23 11.06 -0.19
CA LEU A 149 -10.51 11.71 -1.47
C LEU A 149 -11.99 11.56 -1.87
N HIS A 150 -12.63 10.44 -1.54
CA HIS A 150 -14.09 10.32 -1.67
C HIS A 150 -14.82 11.37 -0.83
N ASP A 151 -14.46 11.53 0.46
CA ASP A 151 -15.05 12.52 1.35
C ASP A 151 -14.88 13.94 0.77
N HIS A 152 -13.69 14.25 0.23
CA HIS A 152 -13.42 15.54 -0.41
C HIS A 152 -14.30 15.76 -1.65
N LEU A 153 -14.33 14.77 -2.56
CA LEU A 153 -15.07 14.87 -3.83
C LEU A 153 -16.60 14.87 -3.67
N THR A 154 -17.10 14.36 -2.55
CA THR A 154 -18.54 14.46 -2.22
C THR A 154 -18.98 15.91 -1.98
N GLY A 155 -18.06 16.76 -1.49
CA GLY A 155 -18.31 18.19 -1.27
C GLY A 155 -17.91 19.10 -2.44
N THR A 156 -17.34 18.56 -3.54
CA THR A 156 -16.78 19.33 -4.65
C THR A 156 -17.09 18.67 -5.99
N GLU A 157 -18.12 19.19 -6.68
CA GLU A 157 -18.54 18.65 -7.98
C GLU A 157 -17.48 18.90 -9.06
N GLY A 158 -17.35 17.96 -9.98
CA GLY A 158 -16.51 18.06 -11.18
C GLY A 158 -15.01 18.09 -10.94
N GLN A 159 -14.52 17.89 -9.70
CA GLN A 159 -13.08 17.89 -9.41
C GLN A 159 -12.41 16.54 -9.70
N VAL A 160 -11.11 16.63 -10.03
CA VAL A 160 -10.20 15.50 -10.21
C VAL A 160 -9.25 15.43 -9.02
N ALA A 161 -9.22 14.29 -8.35
CA ALA A 161 -8.29 14.01 -7.27
C ALA A 161 -7.35 12.85 -7.63
N VAL A 162 -6.08 12.99 -7.28
CA VAL A 162 -5.07 11.94 -7.44
C VAL A 162 -4.56 11.51 -6.06
N LEU A 163 -4.68 10.22 -5.75
CA LEU A 163 -3.94 9.59 -4.66
C LEU A 163 -2.62 9.07 -5.22
N LEU A 164 -1.51 9.49 -4.63
CA LEU A 164 -0.19 8.92 -4.88
C LEU A 164 0.34 8.27 -3.60
N SER A 165 0.66 6.99 -3.68
CA SER A 165 1.38 6.26 -2.63
C SER A 165 2.77 5.88 -3.15
N VAL A 166 3.82 6.15 -2.36
CA VAL A 166 5.18 5.71 -2.68
C VAL A 166 5.81 5.10 -1.44
N GLU A 167 6.21 3.85 -1.55
CA GLU A 167 6.84 3.12 -0.45
C GLU A 167 8.12 2.45 -0.91
N LEU A 168 9.23 2.81 -0.28
CA LEU A 168 10.55 2.28 -0.57
C LEU A 168 11.06 1.55 0.68
N CYS A 169 10.39 0.44 1.00
CA CYS A 169 10.60 -0.30 2.24
C CYS A 169 12.02 -0.89 2.36
N SER A 170 12.69 -1.14 1.23
CA SER A 170 14.07 -1.63 1.23
C SER A 170 15.05 -0.66 1.90
N LEU A 171 14.74 0.64 1.88
CA LEU A 171 15.55 1.68 2.52
C LEU A 171 15.37 1.74 4.06
N THR A 172 14.42 0.97 4.60
CA THR A 172 14.17 0.89 6.05
C THR A 172 14.82 -0.36 6.69
N PHE A 173 15.46 -1.23 5.92
CA PHE A 173 16.12 -2.42 6.45
C PHE A 173 17.20 -2.05 7.45
N GLN A 174 17.14 -2.68 8.64
CA GLN A 174 18.13 -2.45 9.69
C GLN A 174 19.26 -3.46 9.54
N ARG A 175 20.47 -2.96 9.36
CA ARG A 175 21.71 -3.77 9.42
C ARG A 175 22.01 -4.14 10.88
N ASP A 176 22.71 -5.23 11.08
CA ASP A 176 23.12 -5.74 12.41
C ASP A 176 21.93 -6.01 13.35
N ASP A 177 20.72 -6.14 12.80
CA ASP A 177 19.52 -6.47 13.55
C ASP A 177 18.94 -7.84 13.12
N ALA A 178 19.24 -8.86 13.93
CA ALA A 178 18.73 -10.21 13.78
C ALA A 178 17.39 -10.44 14.51
N SER A 179 16.70 -9.39 14.95
CA SER A 179 15.40 -9.53 15.63
C SER A 179 14.36 -10.20 14.74
N PRO A 180 13.43 -10.99 15.29
CA PRO A 180 12.38 -11.63 14.52
C PRO A 180 11.55 -10.63 13.69
N ALA A 181 11.29 -9.44 14.23
CA ALA A 181 10.53 -8.39 13.52
C ALA A 181 11.27 -7.92 12.26
N ASN A 182 12.59 -7.62 12.37
CA ASN A 182 13.39 -7.23 11.22
C ASN A 182 13.51 -8.37 10.19
N LEU A 183 13.75 -9.61 10.63
CA LEU A 183 13.83 -10.76 9.71
C LEU A 183 12.51 -11.02 8.97
N VAL A 184 11.35 -10.82 9.62
CA VAL A 184 10.05 -10.92 8.97
C VAL A 184 9.84 -9.74 8.00
N ALA A 185 10.21 -8.53 8.39
CA ALA A 185 10.11 -7.35 7.52
C ALA A 185 10.97 -7.53 6.26
N THR A 186 12.23 -7.97 6.42
CA THR A 186 13.13 -8.25 5.29
C THR A 186 12.64 -9.39 4.40
N ALA A 187 11.78 -10.28 4.90
CA ALA A 187 11.17 -11.35 4.13
C ALA A 187 9.97 -10.90 3.28
N LEU A 188 9.24 -9.87 3.72
CA LEU A 188 7.95 -9.48 3.16
C LEU A 188 8.00 -8.21 2.31
N PHE A 189 8.68 -7.14 2.80
CA PHE A 189 8.55 -5.82 2.22
C PHE A 189 9.39 -5.60 0.97
N GLY A 190 8.82 -4.92 -0.02
CA GLY A 190 9.44 -4.47 -1.25
C GLY A 190 9.12 -3.00 -1.54
N ASP A 191 9.62 -2.50 -2.69
CA ASP A 191 9.48 -1.11 -3.09
C ASP A 191 8.49 -0.97 -4.23
N GLY A 192 7.70 0.12 -4.21
CA GLY A 192 6.79 0.45 -5.29
C GLY A 192 6.03 1.75 -5.06
N ALA A 193 5.41 2.22 -6.12
CA ALA A 193 4.49 3.33 -6.09
C ALA A 193 3.18 2.97 -6.81
N ALA A 194 2.09 3.63 -6.45
CA ALA A 194 0.84 3.55 -7.17
C ALA A 194 0.09 4.88 -7.12
N ALA A 195 -0.57 5.22 -8.22
CA ALA A 195 -1.47 6.35 -8.27
C ALA A 195 -2.89 5.92 -8.66
N VAL A 196 -3.88 6.55 -8.04
CA VAL A 196 -5.30 6.37 -8.32
C VAL A 196 -5.88 7.72 -8.71
N VAL A 197 -6.57 7.78 -9.83
CA VAL A 197 -7.33 8.95 -10.26
C VAL A 197 -8.79 8.75 -9.90
N LEU A 198 -9.35 9.69 -9.15
CA LEU A 198 -10.76 9.75 -8.78
C LEU A 198 -11.38 11.02 -9.36
N VAL A 199 -12.63 10.91 -9.77
CA VAL A 199 -13.41 12.07 -10.23
C VAL A 199 -14.68 12.21 -9.41
N GLY A 200 -15.04 13.47 -9.15
CA GLY A 200 -16.31 13.84 -8.53
C GLY A 200 -17.48 13.74 -9.48
N ASP A 201 -18.68 13.89 -8.95
CA ASP A 201 -19.91 13.93 -9.73
C ASP A 201 -19.89 15.08 -10.74
N GLY A 202 -20.50 14.89 -11.90
CA GLY A 202 -20.55 15.90 -12.96
C GLY A 202 -19.27 16.04 -13.81
N HIS A 203 -18.16 15.32 -13.48
CA HIS A 203 -16.97 15.37 -14.32
C HIS A 203 -17.20 14.64 -15.67
N PRO A 204 -16.79 15.24 -16.82
CA PRO A 204 -17.11 14.70 -18.14
C PRO A 204 -16.33 13.45 -18.54
N THR A 205 -15.29 13.06 -17.79
CA THR A 205 -14.51 11.84 -18.08
C THR A 205 -15.41 10.61 -18.07
N PRO A 206 -15.32 9.74 -19.09
CA PRO A 206 -16.08 8.50 -19.11
C PRO A 206 -15.81 7.66 -17.86
N ALA A 207 -16.86 7.38 -17.11
CA ALA A 207 -16.78 6.63 -15.86
C ALA A 207 -16.62 5.14 -16.15
N THR A 208 -15.38 4.68 -16.31
CA THR A 208 -15.07 3.28 -16.66
C THR A 208 -14.74 2.40 -15.46
N GLY A 209 -14.56 2.98 -14.27
CA GLY A 209 -14.18 2.26 -13.03
C GLY A 209 -15.28 2.22 -11.98
N PRO A 210 -15.01 1.62 -10.82
CA PRO A 210 -15.98 1.46 -9.76
C PRO A 210 -16.32 2.79 -9.08
N GLU A 211 -17.60 2.89 -8.68
CA GLU A 211 -18.09 3.93 -7.79
C GLU A 211 -17.67 3.63 -6.35
N VAL A 212 -17.24 4.64 -5.60
CA VAL A 212 -17.08 4.57 -4.15
C VAL A 212 -18.45 4.85 -3.51
N VAL A 213 -19.03 3.84 -2.87
CA VAL A 213 -20.39 3.89 -2.29
C VAL A 213 -20.37 4.35 -0.84
N GLY A 214 -19.33 3.96 -0.11
CA GLY A 214 -19.17 4.31 1.29
C GLY A 214 -17.79 3.95 1.81
N THR A 215 -17.44 4.53 2.95
CA THR A 215 -16.12 4.35 3.59
C THR A 215 -16.27 4.17 5.09
N ARG A 216 -15.31 3.48 5.72
CA ARG A 216 -15.25 3.33 7.17
C ARG A 216 -13.83 3.23 7.64
N SER A 217 -13.49 4.02 8.67
CA SER A 217 -12.25 3.93 9.43
C SER A 217 -12.52 3.43 10.82
N ARG A 218 -11.70 2.51 11.33
CA ARG A 218 -11.81 2.05 12.72
C ARG A 218 -10.42 1.85 13.33
N LEU A 219 -10.15 2.58 14.39
CA LEU A 219 -9.00 2.37 15.26
C LEU A 219 -9.39 1.42 16.39
N TYR A 220 -8.53 0.46 16.71
CA TYR A 220 -8.73 -0.49 17.81
C TYR A 220 -7.98 0.00 19.06
N PRO A 221 -8.66 0.45 20.11
CA PRO A 221 -8.02 0.99 21.29
C PRO A 221 -7.04 0.01 21.95
N GLY A 222 -5.90 0.52 22.44
CA GLY A 222 -4.91 -0.28 23.16
C GLY A 222 -3.99 -1.13 22.27
N THR A 223 -4.05 -1.01 20.95
CA THR A 223 -3.27 -1.83 20.00
C THR A 223 -2.12 -1.08 19.31
N GLY A 224 -1.78 0.13 19.75
CA GLY A 224 -0.73 0.94 19.12
C GLY A 224 0.66 0.31 19.11
N HIS A 225 0.91 -0.68 19.97
CA HIS A 225 2.15 -1.42 20.04
C HIS A 225 2.27 -2.57 19.03
N VAL A 226 1.17 -2.91 18.33
CA VAL A 226 1.09 -4.12 17.49
C VAL A 226 1.88 -3.96 16.19
N MET A 227 1.87 -2.77 15.60
CA MET A 227 2.56 -2.49 14.34
C MET A 227 2.93 -1.01 14.24
N GLY A 228 4.13 -0.72 13.74
CA GLY A 228 4.57 0.66 13.53
C GLY A 228 6.06 0.79 13.26
N TRP A 229 6.57 1.99 13.46
CA TRP A 229 7.99 2.33 13.41
C TRP A 229 8.47 2.93 14.72
N ASP A 230 9.63 2.50 15.18
CA ASP A 230 10.49 3.24 16.07
C ASP A 230 11.48 4.04 15.22
N ILE A 231 11.43 5.36 15.27
CA ILE A 231 12.33 6.22 14.50
C ILE A 231 13.59 6.47 15.31
N ARG A 232 14.74 6.02 14.79
CA ARG A 232 16.05 6.09 15.45
C ARG A 232 17.08 6.75 14.52
N SER A 233 18.28 6.95 15.00
CA SER A 233 19.40 7.44 14.19
C SER A 233 19.76 6.49 13.03
N SER A 234 19.57 5.17 13.22
CA SER A 234 19.74 4.16 12.17
C SER A 234 18.64 4.14 11.11
N GLY A 235 17.49 4.78 11.35
CA GLY A 235 16.35 4.81 10.45
C GLY A 235 15.03 4.40 11.10
N PHE A 236 14.13 3.90 10.27
CA PHE A 236 12.81 3.38 10.69
C PHE A 236 12.96 1.91 11.11
N THR A 237 12.96 1.65 12.41
CA THR A 237 13.02 0.29 12.96
C THR A 237 11.61 -0.27 13.06
N VAL A 238 11.38 -1.44 12.46
CA VAL A 238 10.03 -2.02 12.42
C VAL A 238 9.58 -2.51 13.81
N VAL A 239 8.37 -2.15 14.17
CA VAL A 239 7.58 -2.76 15.25
C VAL A 239 6.55 -3.67 14.61
N LEU A 240 6.64 -4.97 14.86
CA LEU A 240 5.73 -5.97 14.29
C LEU A 240 5.50 -7.10 15.29
N ASP A 241 4.35 -7.08 15.94
CA ASP A 241 3.96 -8.09 16.91
C ASP A 241 3.45 -9.35 16.18
N PRO A 242 3.89 -10.56 16.58
CA PRO A 242 3.35 -11.81 16.06
C PRO A 242 1.84 -11.98 16.21
N ALA A 243 1.19 -11.22 17.11
CA ALA A 243 -0.25 -11.25 17.35
C ALA A 243 -1.08 -10.50 16.31
N VAL A 244 -0.49 -9.86 15.28
CA VAL A 244 -1.24 -9.18 14.20
C VAL A 244 -2.39 -10.04 13.64
N PRO A 245 -2.20 -11.33 13.28
CA PRO A 245 -3.30 -12.17 12.79
C PRO A 245 -4.41 -12.38 13.82
N ASP A 246 -4.10 -12.35 15.12
CA ASP A 246 -5.11 -12.53 16.18
C ASP A 246 -5.96 -11.28 16.37
N VAL A 247 -5.37 -10.08 16.18
CA VAL A 247 -6.12 -8.81 16.15
C VAL A 247 -7.09 -8.82 14.97
N VAL A 248 -6.63 -9.29 13.79
CA VAL A 248 -7.50 -9.48 12.62
C VAL A 248 -8.66 -10.42 12.95
N ARG A 249 -8.39 -11.61 13.52
CA ARG A 249 -9.42 -12.58 13.88
C ARG A 249 -10.44 -12.02 14.88
N ARG A 250 -9.98 -11.18 15.81
CA ARG A 250 -10.85 -10.63 16.86
C ARG A 250 -11.81 -9.56 16.34
N HIS A 251 -11.40 -8.75 15.37
CA HIS A 251 -12.12 -7.51 15.06
C HIS A 251 -12.72 -7.46 13.66
N LEU A 252 -12.10 -8.11 12.66
CA LEU A 252 -12.43 -7.87 11.27
C LEU A 252 -13.86 -8.25 10.90
N ALA A 253 -14.35 -9.40 11.37
CA ALA A 253 -15.68 -9.89 10.99
C ALA A 253 -16.79 -8.94 11.44
N GLU A 254 -16.75 -8.49 12.71
CA GLU A 254 -17.69 -7.51 13.25
C GLU A 254 -17.60 -6.17 12.51
N ASP A 255 -16.38 -5.73 12.20
CA ASP A 255 -16.13 -4.46 11.57
C ASP A 255 -16.68 -4.41 10.13
N VAL A 256 -16.43 -5.46 9.35
CA VAL A 256 -16.94 -5.58 7.97
C VAL A 256 -18.47 -5.76 7.97
N GLN A 257 -19.01 -6.60 8.85
CA GLN A 257 -20.46 -6.80 8.95
C GLN A 257 -21.17 -5.48 9.29
N GLY A 258 -20.72 -4.78 10.34
CA GLY A 258 -21.31 -3.52 10.76
C GLY A 258 -21.13 -2.39 9.74
N PHE A 259 -20.13 -2.48 8.86
CA PHE A 259 -19.97 -1.55 7.73
C PHE A 259 -20.96 -1.85 6.60
N LEU A 260 -21.18 -3.11 6.26
CA LEU A 260 -22.04 -3.52 5.15
C LEU A 260 -23.54 -3.42 5.47
N GLU A 261 -23.93 -3.62 6.73
CA GLU A 261 -25.34 -3.66 7.16
C GLU A 261 -26.14 -2.41 6.78
N PRO A 262 -25.67 -1.16 6.97
CA PRO A 262 -26.39 0.05 6.54
C PRO A 262 -26.60 0.14 5.01
N HIS A 263 -25.80 -0.60 4.23
CA HIS A 263 -25.92 -0.70 2.77
C HIS A 263 -26.82 -1.87 2.31
N GLY A 264 -27.44 -2.60 3.24
CA GLY A 264 -28.26 -3.77 2.95
C GLY A 264 -27.47 -4.98 2.46
N LEU A 265 -26.15 -5.01 2.69
CA LEU A 265 -25.24 -6.05 2.22
C LEU A 265 -24.72 -6.93 3.38
N LYS A 266 -24.33 -8.15 3.03
CA LYS A 266 -23.62 -9.10 3.88
C LYS A 266 -22.27 -9.45 3.24
N PRO A 267 -21.28 -9.96 3.99
CA PRO A 267 -20.00 -10.37 3.42
C PRO A 267 -20.10 -11.30 2.20
N LYS A 268 -21.07 -12.22 2.18
CA LYS A 268 -21.33 -13.15 1.08
C LYS A 268 -21.76 -12.46 -0.23
N ASP A 269 -22.27 -11.22 -0.16
CA ASP A 269 -22.74 -10.47 -1.31
C ASP A 269 -21.59 -9.74 -2.01
N ILE A 270 -20.41 -9.69 -1.37
CA ILE A 270 -19.21 -9.06 -1.93
C ILE A 270 -18.60 -9.95 -3.01
N ALA A 271 -18.70 -9.50 -4.25
CA ALA A 271 -18.21 -10.24 -5.40
C ALA A 271 -16.67 -10.16 -5.55
N ARG A 272 -16.04 -9.10 -5.06
CA ARG A 272 -14.57 -8.91 -5.12
C ARG A 272 -14.02 -8.33 -3.84
N TRP A 273 -12.95 -8.98 -3.37
CA TRP A 273 -12.18 -8.57 -2.21
C TRP A 273 -10.83 -8.04 -2.66
N VAL A 274 -10.64 -6.73 -2.54
CA VAL A 274 -9.38 -6.04 -2.83
C VAL A 274 -8.68 -5.81 -1.49
N CYS A 275 -7.89 -6.80 -1.06
CA CYS A 275 -7.28 -6.80 0.27
C CYS A 275 -5.81 -6.40 0.21
N HIS A 276 -5.35 -5.64 1.20
CA HIS A 276 -3.93 -5.39 1.40
C HIS A 276 -3.18 -6.70 1.69
N PRO A 277 -2.08 -7.01 0.95
CA PRO A 277 -1.31 -8.25 1.13
C PRO A 277 -0.31 -8.16 2.31
N GLY A 278 -0.80 -8.06 3.53
CA GLY A 278 0.01 -7.88 4.74
C GLY A 278 0.99 -9.01 5.02
N GLY A 279 0.72 -10.22 4.51
CA GLY A 279 1.53 -11.43 4.66
C GLY A 279 0.64 -12.67 4.68
N PRO A 280 1.20 -13.89 4.47
CA PRO A 280 0.39 -15.11 4.34
C PRO A 280 -0.53 -15.34 5.54
N LYS A 281 -0.01 -15.25 6.77
CA LYS A 281 -0.80 -15.47 7.99
C LYS A 281 -1.94 -14.48 8.18
N VAL A 282 -1.75 -13.23 7.73
CA VAL A 282 -2.80 -12.21 7.77
C VAL A 282 -3.88 -12.53 6.75
N LEU A 283 -3.49 -12.92 5.52
CA LEU A 283 -4.43 -13.33 4.47
C LEU A 283 -5.21 -14.58 4.85
N ASP A 284 -4.56 -15.55 5.52
CA ASP A 284 -5.24 -16.73 6.07
C ASP A 284 -6.26 -16.33 7.13
N ALA A 285 -5.89 -15.45 8.07
CA ALA A 285 -6.81 -14.94 9.08
C ALA A 285 -8.04 -14.23 8.47
N VAL A 286 -7.83 -13.40 7.43
CA VAL A 286 -8.93 -12.76 6.68
C VAL A 286 -9.82 -13.80 6.01
N THR A 287 -9.24 -14.79 5.33
CA THR A 287 -9.98 -15.87 4.67
C THR A 287 -10.84 -16.63 5.66
N ASP A 288 -10.26 -16.99 6.81
CA ASP A 288 -10.93 -17.78 7.85
C ASP A 288 -12.13 -17.01 8.46
N VAL A 289 -11.88 -15.78 8.98
CA VAL A 289 -12.92 -15.05 9.73
C VAL A 289 -14.04 -14.51 8.85
N MET A 290 -13.73 -14.26 7.56
CA MET A 290 -14.73 -13.81 6.60
C MET A 290 -15.39 -14.97 5.86
N ALA A 291 -14.97 -16.23 6.12
CA ALA A 291 -15.43 -17.43 5.42
C ALA A 291 -15.38 -17.26 3.89
N LEU A 292 -14.26 -16.72 3.38
CA LEU A 292 -14.14 -16.41 1.95
C LEU A 292 -14.06 -17.69 1.11
N PRO A 293 -14.69 -17.71 -0.06
CA PRO A 293 -14.57 -18.85 -0.96
C PRO A 293 -13.13 -18.99 -1.49
N GLU A 294 -12.79 -20.21 -1.91
CA GLU A 294 -11.51 -20.49 -2.54
C GLU A 294 -11.27 -19.53 -3.73
N GLY A 295 -10.06 -19.01 -3.84
CA GLY A 295 -9.69 -18.07 -4.89
C GLY A 295 -10.12 -16.61 -4.68
N ALA A 296 -10.86 -16.27 -3.63
CA ALA A 296 -11.31 -14.89 -3.37
C ALA A 296 -10.14 -13.91 -3.25
N LEU A 297 -9.00 -14.34 -2.72
CA LEU A 297 -7.80 -13.52 -2.53
C LEU A 297 -6.65 -13.87 -3.51
N ASP A 298 -6.91 -14.56 -4.62
CA ASP A 298 -5.86 -14.98 -5.57
C ASP A 298 -5.04 -13.82 -6.13
N ILE A 299 -5.70 -12.70 -6.48
CA ILE A 299 -5.01 -11.50 -6.98
C ILE A 299 -4.10 -10.94 -5.89
N THR A 300 -4.59 -10.87 -4.65
CA THR A 300 -3.83 -10.40 -3.49
C THR A 300 -2.62 -11.29 -3.21
N ARG A 301 -2.80 -12.61 -3.18
CA ARG A 301 -1.73 -13.58 -2.95
C ARG A 301 -0.70 -13.57 -4.08
N ARG A 302 -1.14 -13.40 -5.33
CA ARG A 302 -0.26 -13.26 -6.48
C ARG A 302 0.56 -11.97 -6.40
N SER A 303 -0.07 -10.84 -6.08
CA SER A 303 0.64 -9.56 -5.87
C SER A 303 1.73 -9.72 -4.81
N LEU A 304 1.41 -10.32 -3.65
CA LEU A 304 2.41 -10.61 -2.61
C LEU A 304 3.55 -11.47 -3.14
N ALA A 305 3.25 -12.51 -3.92
CA ALA A 305 4.26 -13.42 -4.44
C ALA A 305 5.20 -12.76 -5.45
N GLU A 306 4.70 -11.85 -6.27
CA GLU A 306 5.44 -11.26 -7.39
C GLU A 306 6.20 -9.98 -7.04
N VAL A 307 5.67 -9.16 -6.12
CA VAL A 307 6.27 -7.87 -5.76
C VAL A 307 6.50 -7.67 -4.26
N GLY A 308 6.03 -8.59 -3.42
CA GLY A 308 6.10 -8.45 -1.96
C GLY A 308 5.03 -7.49 -1.41
N ASN A 309 5.19 -7.14 -0.14
CA ASN A 309 4.36 -6.13 0.52
C ASN A 309 4.96 -4.73 0.28
N LEU A 310 4.29 -3.92 -0.51
CA LEU A 310 4.66 -2.53 -0.83
C LEU A 310 3.98 -1.54 0.13
N SER A 311 3.71 -1.93 1.37
CA SER A 311 3.02 -1.09 2.36
C SER A 311 1.73 -0.47 1.78
N SER A 312 1.52 0.85 1.87
CA SER A 312 0.31 1.53 1.39
C SER A 312 0.04 1.39 -0.11
N SER A 313 1.08 1.18 -0.93
CA SER A 313 0.93 0.99 -2.37
C SER A 313 0.33 -0.37 -2.73
N SER A 314 0.51 -1.39 -1.89
CA SER A 314 0.11 -2.78 -2.19
C SER A 314 -1.35 -2.94 -2.57
N VAL A 315 -2.26 -2.40 -1.77
CA VAL A 315 -3.71 -2.53 -2.01
C VAL A 315 -4.13 -1.84 -3.31
N LEU A 316 -3.40 -0.80 -3.71
CA LEU A 316 -3.63 -0.09 -4.97
C LEU A 316 -3.12 -0.92 -6.18
N HIS A 317 -2.02 -1.67 -6.04
CA HIS A 317 -1.60 -2.65 -7.04
C HIS A 317 -2.62 -3.78 -7.18
N VAL A 318 -3.17 -4.28 -6.07
CA VAL A 318 -4.24 -5.29 -6.10
C VAL A 318 -5.51 -4.72 -6.77
N LEU A 319 -5.86 -3.46 -6.51
CA LEU A 319 -6.99 -2.79 -7.18
C LEU A 319 -6.76 -2.68 -8.68
N ARG A 320 -5.56 -2.24 -9.12
CA ARG A 320 -5.16 -2.21 -10.53
C ARG A 320 -5.35 -3.58 -11.20
N ASP A 321 -4.79 -4.62 -10.60
CA ASP A 321 -4.85 -5.97 -11.15
C ASP A 321 -6.28 -6.53 -11.18
N THR A 322 -7.12 -6.14 -10.23
CA THR A 322 -8.55 -6.46 -10.23
C THR A 322 -9.26 -5.80 -11.40
N LEU A 323 -8.99 -4.53 -11.65
CA LEU A 323 -9.57 -3.78 -12.77
C LEU A 323 -9.15 -4.33 -14.14
N GLU A 324 -7.88 -4.73 -14.27
CA GLU A 324 -7.30 -5.14 -15.55
C GLU A 324 -7.55 -6.62 -15.89
N GLN A 325 -7.58 -7.51 -14.88
CA GLN A 325 -7.55 -8.96 -15.11
C GLN A 325 -8.84 -9.68 -14.74
N ARG A 326 -9.60 -9.18 -13.78
CA ARG A 326 -10.81 -9.83 -13.26
C ARG A 326 -11.89 -8.80 -12.94
N ARG A 327 -12.15 -7.90 -13.88
CA ARG A 327 -13.18 -6.88 -13.70
C ARG A 327 -14.53 -7.53 -13.40
N PRO A 328 -15.19 -7.18 -12.29
CA PRO A 328 -16.52 -7.68 -11.97
C PRO A 328 -17.60 -7.19 -12.93
N GLU A 329 -18.73 -7.87 -12.94
CA GLU A 329 -19.91 -7.42 -13.66
C GLU A 329 -20.40 -6.05 -13.13
N PRO A 330 -20.90 -5.17 -14.03
CA PRO A 330 -21.46 -3.89 -13.61
C PRO A 330 -22.53 -4.02 -12.54
N GLY A 331 -22.50 -3.14 -11.54
CA GLY A 331 -23.44 -3.10 -10.43
C GLY A 331 -23.09 -4.02 -9.27
N THR A 332 -22.09 -4.91 -9.39
CA THR A 332 -21.72 -5.82 -8.30
C THR A 332 -20.95 -5.10 -7.20
N PRO A 333 -21.16 -5.46 -5.90
CA PRO A 333 -20.42 -4.88 -4.80
C PRO A 333 -19.01 -5.50 -4.67
N GLY A 334 -18.05 -4.66 -4.34
CA GLY A 334 -16.70 -5.03 -3.97
C GLY A 334 -16.27 -4.34 -2.69
N LEU A 335 -15.29 -4.90 -2.00
CA LEU A 335 -14.72 -4.31 -0.79
C LEU A 335 -13.21 -4.15 -0.95
N LEU A 336 -12.74 -2.90 -0.94
CA LEU A 336 -11.33 -2.58 -0.80
C LEU A 336 -11.06 -2.39 0.69
N MET A 337 -10.04 -3.10 1.22
CA MET A 337 -9.74 -3.11 2.64
C MET A 337 -8.24 -3.20 2.90
N ALA A 338 -7.82 -2.49 3.94
CA ALA A 338 -6.47 -2.57 4.47
C ALA A 338 -6.51 -2.47 6.00
N MET A 339 -5.52 -3.09 6.64
CA MET A 339 -5.25 -2.94 8.06
C MET A 339 -3.79 -2.55 8.27
N GLY A 340 -3.49 -1.83 9.33
CA GLY A 340 -2.15 -1.32 9.56
C GLY A 340 -1.97 -0.62 10.90
N PRO A 341 -0.89 0.17 11.03
CA PRO A 341 -0.53 0.83 12.28
C PRO A 341 -1.67 1.61 12.92
N GLY A 342 -1.77 1.43 14.30
CA GLY A 342 -2.79 2.09 15.08
C GLY A 342 -3.33 1.20 16.22
N PHE A 343 -3.58 -0.10 16.09
CA PHE A 343 -3.87 -0.84 14.87
C PHE A 343 -5.25 -0.43 14.36
N CYS A 344 -5.45 -0.38 13.07
CA CYS A 344 -6.70 0.12 12.51
C CYS A 344 -7.09 -0.61 11.22
N SER A 345 -8.35 -0.47 10.82
CA SER A 345 -8.87 -0.90 9.52
C SER A 345 -9.41 0.29 8.73
N GLU A 346 -9.29 0.21 7.41
CA GLU A 346 -9.93 1.08 6.43
C GLU A 346 -10.68 0.23 5.42
N LEU A 347 -11.97 0.53 5.28
CA LEU A 347 -12.89 -0.18 4.40
C LEU A 347 -13.49 0.79 3.39
N VAL A 348 -13.53 0.39 2.12
CA VAL A 348 -14.13 1.16 1.03
C VAL A 348 -15.07 0.24 0.25
N LEU A 349 -16.36 0.51 0.30
CA LEU A 349 -17.37 -0.20 -0.48
C LEU A 349 -17.37 0.34 -1.91
N LEU A 350 -17.17 -0.55 -2.86
CA LEU A 350 -17.14 -0.27 -4.28
C LEU A 350 -18.37 -0.87 -4.97
N ARG A 351 -18.83 -0.19 -6.03
CA ARG A 351 -19.81 -0.72 -6.98
C ARG A 351 -19.21 -0.66 -8.38
N TRP A 352 -19.08 -1.82 -9.01
CA TRP A 352 -18.40 -1.98 -10.31
C TRP A 352 -19.26 -1.55 -11.48
#